data_bc4f7b65f13f49b203ed2db695e27ea2
#
_entry.id   bc4f7b65f13f49b203ed2db695e27ea2
#
_cell.length_a   1.000
_cell.length_b   1.000
_cell.length_c   1.000
_cell.angle_alpha   90.00
_cell.angle_beta   90.00
_cell.angle_gamma   90.00
#
_symmetry.space_group_name_H-M   'P 1'
#
loop_
_entity.id
_entity.type
_entity.pdbx_description
1 polymer ?
#
loop_
_entity_poly.entity_id
_entity_poly.type
_entity_poly.pdbx_seq_one_letter_code
_entity_poly.pdbx_strand_id
1 'polypeptide(L)'
;MRQRIIVTALVALAVTSCQKKASGQTVAVVNGEEITASELNAELSNAQNAATGDTKQARNAALQNLVNRKLLVQQAKSDGIDKSPEYLTQLRRGTDDLLINMLISRKLNTAQVPTPDQISQFEASHPEAFGGREVWSLSQLVYPRPKDPAVNAKLGAAKSLDEVGQVLTAAGIQFTRSDRKLDTAVFPDPIYKQIAKLPPGEPFIANGPDKAVASVIAQRTPNPTPPEQARPAALNLMKREQVNQLIQDRLKGLRATAKIEYQPGFGPVGQ
;
A
#
# COMPACT_ATOMS: atom_id res chain seq x y z
N MET A 1 -32.47 -48.65 -63.94
CA MET A 1 -31.23 -47.95 -63.49
C MET A 1 -31.64 -46.62 -62.91
N ARG A 2 -31.61 -46.45 -61.57
CA ARG A 2 -31.95 -45.21 -60.86
C ARG A 2 -30.68 -44.65 -60.24
N GLN A 3 -30.19 -43.54 -60.77
CA GLN A 3 -29.03 -42.82 -60.36
C GLN A 3 -29.39 -41.96 -59.16
N ARG A 4 -28.79 -42.22 -57.96
CA ARG A 4 -28.95 -41.40 -56.73
C ARG A 4 -27.87 -40.36 -56.72
N ILE A 5 -28.22 -39.09 -56.79
CA ILE A 5 -27.37 -37.95 -56.63
C ILE A 5 -27.30 -37.68 -55.13
N ILE A 6 -26.09 -37.79 -54.53
CA ILE A 6 -25.79 -37.41 -53.14
C ILE A 6 -25.33 -35.94 -53.19
N VAL A 7 -26.13 -35.02 -52.62
CA VAL A 7 -25.78 -33.63 -52.43
C VAL A 7 -25.15 -33.52 -51.03
N THR A 8 -23.82 -33.31 -50.99
CA THR A 8 -23.09 -33.08 -49.77
C THR A 8 -23.21 -31.59 -49.43
N ALA A 9 -24.03 -31.25 -48.43
CA ALA A 9 -24.14 -29.90 -47.92
C ALA A 9 -22.94 -29.61 -46.99
N LEU A 10 -22.09 -28.71 -47.42
CA LEU A 10 -20.95 -28.18 -46.62
C LEU A 10 -21.49 -27.14 -45.64
N VAL A 11 -21.65 -27.48 -44.37
CA VAL A 11 -22.00 -26.56 -43.30
C VAL A 11 -20.75 -25.83 -42.88
N ALA A 12 -20.60 -24.59 -43.31
CA ALA A 12 -19.57 -23.65 -42.82
C ALA A 12 -19.94 -23.18 -41.40
N LEU A 13 -19.32 -23.73 -40.38
CA LEU A 13 -19.37 -23.17 -39.00
C LEU A 13 -18.68 -21.81 -39.00
N ALA A 14 -19.44 -20.73 -39.03
CA ALA A 14 -18.98 -19.41 -38.70
C ALA A 14 -18.76 -19.33 -37.18
N VAL A 15 -17.52 -19.44 -36.77
CA VAL A 15 -17.12 -19.19 -35.36
C VAL A 15 -17.20 -17.68 -35.12
N THR A 16 -18.37 -17.19 -34.70
CA THR A 16 -18.52 -15.81 -34.20
C THR A 16 -17.77 -15.71 -32.89
N SER A 17 -16.52 -15.26 -32.96
CA SER A 17 -15.78 -14.80 -31.81
C SER A 17 -16.55 -13.64 -31.16
N CYS A 18 -17.21 -13.89 -30.03
CA CYS A 18 -17.79 -12.86 -29.18
C CYS A 18 -16.67 -12.03 -28.57
N GLN A 19 -16.07 -11.10 -29.32
CA GLN A 19 -15.35 -9.98 -28.74
C GLN A 19 -16.37 -9.14 -27.96
N LYS A 20 -16.20 -9.03 -26.64
CA LYS A 20 -16.95 -8.07 -25.84
C LYS A 20 -16.74 -6.69 -26.44
N LYS A 21 -17.75 -6.16 -27.15
CA LYS A 21 -17.76 -4.79 -27.67
C LYS A 21 -17.57 -3.86 -26.46
N ALA A 22 -16.56 -3.00 -26.52
CA ALA A 22 -16.41 -1.92 -25.55
C ALA A 22 -17.69 -1.08 -25.58
N SER A 23 -18.33 -0.86 -24.44
CA SER A 23 -19.56 -0.06 -24.34
C SER A 23 -19.18 1.42 -24.43
N GLY A 24 -19.48 2.08 -25.55
CA GLY A 24 -19.24 3.51 -25.73
C GLY A 24 -19.03 3.90 -27.21
N GLN A 25 -19.09 5.21 -27.49
CA GLN A 25 -18.76 5.73 -28.81
C GLN A 25 -17.26 5.52 -29.10
N THR A 26 -16.96 4.84 -30.22
CA THR A 26 -15.59 4.63 -30.69
C THR A 26 -15.01 5.94 -31.22
N VAL A 27 -13.82 6.32 -30.75
CA VAL A 27 -13.08 7.52 -31.17
C VAL A 27 -11.88 7.20 -32.06
N ALA A 28 -11.33 5.98 -31.97
CA ALA A 28 -10.30 5.47 -32.86
C ALA A 28 -10.31 3.93 -32.87
N VAL A 29 -9.66 3.34 -33.91
CA VAL A 29 -9.43 1.89 -33.99
C VAL A 29 -7.98 1.63 -34.31
N VAL A 30 -7.33 0.75 -33.54
CA VAL A 30 -5.91 0.37 -33.66
C VAL A 30 -5.83 -1.13 -33.89
N ASN A 31 -5.47 -1.54 -35.10
CA ASN A 31 -5.39 -2.96 -35.50
C ASN A 31 -6.66 -3.78 -35.16
N GLY A 32 -7.84 -3.16 -35.31
CA GLY A 32 -9.13 -3.79 -35.03
C GLY A 32 -9.58 -3.66 -33.55
N GLU A 33 -8.78 -3.13 -32.64
CA GLU A 33 -9.18 -2.83 -31.26
C GLU A 33 -9.68 -1.38 -31.13
N GLU A 34 -10.85 -1.21 -30.56
CA GLU A 34 -11.47 0.10 -30.38
C GLU A 34 -10.84 0.87 -29.21
N ILE A 35 -10.73 2.20 -29.37
CA ILE A 35 -10.54 3.18 -28.30
C ILE A 35 -11.85 3.92 -28.15
N THR A 36 -12.41 3.95 -26.96
CA THR A 36 -13.71 4.54 -26.67
C THR A 36 -13.61 5.98 -26.19
N ALA A 37 -14.71 6.75 -26.31
CA ALA A 37 -14.82 8.08 -25.75
C ALA A 37 -14.68 8.06 -24.22
N SER A 38 -15.09 6.98 -23.55
CA SER A 38 -14.89 6.81 -22.10
C SER A 38 -13.41 6.71 -21.72
N GLU A 39 -12.61 5.93 -22.47
CA GLU A 39 -11.16 5.84 -22.28
C GLU A 39 -10.48 7.18 -22.51
N LEU A 40 -10.88 7.91 -23.57
CA LEU A 40 -10.34 9.24 -23.84
C LEU A 40 -10.69 10.25 -22.74
N ASN A 41 -11.92 10.24 -22.23
CA ASN A 41 -12.32 11.13 -21.13
C ASN A 41 -11.59 10.78 -19.82
N ALA A 42 -11.34 9.50 -19.52
CA ALA A 42 -10.56 9.08 -18.38
C ALA A 42 -9.09 9.56 -18.48
N GLU A 43 -8.48 9.43 -19.67
CA GLU A 43 -7.12 9.94 -19.90
C GLU A 43 -7.02 11.46 -19.75
N LEU A 44 -8.03 12.20 -20.26
CA LEU A 44 -8.13 13.65 -20.10
C LEU A 44 -8.31 14.06 -18.64
N SER A 45 -9.12 13.36 -17.87
CA SER A 45 -9.31 13.66 -16.44
C SER A 45 -8.02 13.47 -15.64
N ASN A 46 -7.20 12.50 -15.99
CA ASN A 46 -5.88 12.30 -15.39
C ASN A 46 -4.88 13.40 -15.81
N ALA A 47 -4.98 13.91 -17.04
CA ALA A 47 -4.11 14.97 -17.57
C ALA A 47 -4.51 16.37 -17.12
N GLN A 48 -5.79 16.65 -16.86
CA GLN A 48 -6.30 17.98 -16.42
C GLN A 48 -5.78 18.39 -15.04
N ASN A 49 -5.29 17.45 -14.22
CA ASN A 49 -4.54 17.79 -13.02
C ASN A 49 -3.14 18.39 -13.32
N ALA A 50 -2.75 18.50 -14.60
CA ALA A 50 -1.41 18.93 -15.01
C ALA A 50 -1.35 20.12 -15.98
N ALA A 51 -2.44 20.57 -16.63
CA ALA A 51 -2.33 21.64 -17.63
C ALA A 51 -3.62 22.46 -17.85
N THR A 52 -3.50 23.78 -17.72
CA THR A 52 -4.41 24.80 -18.27
C THR A 52 -3.99 25.07 -19.72
N GLY A 53 -4.59 24.42 -20.71
CA GLY A 53 -4.25 24.57 -22.13
C GLY A 53 -5.41 24.28 -23.07
N ASP A 54 -5.24 24.58 -24.38
CA ASP A 54 -6.21 24.34 -25.45
C ASP A 54 -6.80 22.93 -25.38
N THR A 55 -8.11 22.87 -25.16
CA THR A 55 -8.85 21.60 -24.99
C THR A 55 -8.76 20.67 -26.20
N LYS A 56 -8.60 21.23 -27.44
CA LYS A 56 -8.44 20.44 -28.67
C LYS A 56 -7.05 19.80 -28.74
N GLN A 57 -6.01 20.55 -28.39
CA GLN A 57 -4.64 20.04 -28.38
C GLN A 57 -4.46 18.97 -27.30
N ALA A 58 -4.99 19.22 -26.09
CA ALA A 58 -4.99 18.24 -24.99
C ALA A 58 -5.70 16.94 -25.38
N ARG A 59 -6.87 17.07 -26.06
CA ARG A 59 -7.62 15.92 -26.54
C ARG A 59 -6.86 15.10 -27.59
N ASN A 60 -6.20 15.77 -28.53
CA ASN A 60 -5.37 15.09 -29.52
C ASN A 60 -4.16 14.40 -28.87
N ALA A 61 -3.48 15.04 -27.94
CA ALA A 61 -2.36 14.45 -27.21
C ALA A 61 -2.80 13.22 -26.39
N ALA A 62 -3.93 13.29 -25.69
CA ALA A 62 -4.48 12.16 -24.95
C ALA A 62 -4.85 10.98 -25.88
N LEU A 63 -5.44 11.28 -27.05
CA LEU A 63 -5.76 10.24 -28.03
C LEU A 63 -4.50 9.58 -28.58
N GLN A 64 -3.44 10.35 -28.90
CA GLN A 64 -2.17 9.80 -29.34
C GLN A 64 -1.52 8.92 -28.26
N ASN A 65 -1.59 9.31 -26.99
CA ASN A 65 -1.11 8.51 -25.88
C ASN A 65 -1.85 7.16 -25.79
N LEU A 66 -3.18 7.17 -25.95
CA LEU A 66 -3.98 5.94 -25.97
C LEU A 66 -3.62 5.04 -27.16
N VAL A 67 -3.43 5.61 -28.36
CA VAL A 67 -2.99 4.86 -29.54
C VAL A 67 -1.61 4.22 -29.29
N ASN A 68 -0.63 4.99 -28.81
CA ASN A 68 0.71 4.49 -28.52
C ASN A 68 0.66 3.38 -27.45
N ARG A 69 -0.11 3.56 -26.37
CA ARG A 69 -0.31 2.55 -25.33
C ARG A 69 -0.91 1.27 -25.92
N LYS A 70 -1.92 1.39 -26.81
CA LYS A 70 -2.56 0.25 -27.46
C LYS A 70 -1.56 -0.53 -28.31
N LEU A 71 -0.75 0.15 -29.12
CA LEU A 71 0.29 -0.47 -29.95
C LEU A 71 1.32 -1.23 -29.10
N LEU A 72 1.82 -0.61 -28.02
CA LEU A 72 2.79 -1.27 -27.12
C LEU A 72 2.20 -2.47 -26.42
N VAL A 73 0.92 -2.41 -25.99
CA VAL A 73 0.22 -3.54 -25.37
C VAL A 73 0.03 -4.68 -26.37
N GLN A 74 -0.30 -4.39 -27.62
CA GLN A 74 -0.41 -5.40 -28.67
C GLN A 74 0.94 -6.08 -28.94
N GLN A 75 2.04 -5.31 -28.97
CA GLN A 75 3.38 -5.88 -29.10
C GLN A 75 3.71 -6.78 -27.90
N ALA A 76 3.47 -6.32 -26.68
CA ALA A 76 3.74 -7.12 -25.47
C ALA A 76 2.94 -8.44 -25.46
N LYS A 77 1.70 -8.44 -25.94
CA LYS A 77 0.89 -9.66 -26.11
C LYS A 77 1.44 -10.56 -27.20
N SER A 78 1.89 -9.97 -28.32
CA SER A 78 2.53 -10.74 -29.42
C SER A 78 3.80 -11.43 -28.94
N ASP A 79 4.56 -10.77 -28.05
CA ASP A 79 5.79 -11.31 -27.43
C ASP A 79 5.47 -12.31 -26.30
N GLY A 80 4.21 -12.54 -25.97
CA GLY A 80 3.77 -13.50 -24.95
C GLY A 80 3.99 -13.04 -23.50
N ILE A 81 4.28 -11.74 -23.28
CA ILE A 81 4.52 -11.18 -21.93
C ILE A 81 3.29 -11.36 -21.04
N ASP A 82 2.08 -11.23 -21.60
CA ASP A 82 0.78 -11.41 -20.93
C ASP A 82 0.54 -12.84 -20.39
N LYS A 83 1.38 -13.79 -20.81
CA LYS A 83 1.32 -15.21 -20.40
C LYS A 83 2.45 -15.57 -19.43
N SER A 84 3.38 -14.67 -19.19
CA SER A 84 4.52 -14.92 -18.29
C SER A 84 4.06 -15.11 -16.83
N PRO A 85 4.73 -15.97 -16.04
CA PRO A 85 4.40 -16.17 -14.62
C PRO A 85 4.46 -14.86 -13.81
N GLU A 86 5.42 -13.98 -14.14
CA GLU A 86 5.59 -12.67 -13.51
C GLU A 86 4.38 -11.79 -13.75
N TYR A 87 3.94 -11.66 -15.02
CA TYR A 87 2.77 -10.88 -15.39
C TYR A 87 1.51 -11.40 -14.70
N LEU A 88 1.26 -12.71 -14.74
CA LEU A 88 0.08 -13.33 -14.13
C LEU A 88 0.05 -13.15 -12.61
N THR A 89 1.23 -13.17 -11.97
CA THR A 89 1.35 -12.89 -10.54
C THR A 89 1.05 -11.45 -10.20
N GLN A 90 1.59 -10.50 -10.98
CA GLN A 90 1.33 -9.06 -10.80
C GLN A 90 -0.11 -8.69 -11.12
N LEU A 91 -0.69 -9.26 -12.18
CA LEU A 91 -2.09 -9.04 -12.55
C LEU A 91 -3.03 -9.47 -11.42
N ARG A 92 -2.81 -10.65 -10.83
CA ARG A 92 -3.61 -11.16 -9.70
C ARG A 92 -3.52 -10.21 -8.52
N ARG A 93 -2.30 -9.86 -8.10
CA ARG A 93 -2.08 -8.93 -6.97
C ARG A 93 -2.73 -7.57 -7.23
N GLY A 94 -2.53 -6.99 -8.42
CA GLY A 94 -3.12 -5.71 -8.79
C GLY A 94 -4.66 -5.74 -8.82
N THR A 95 -5.25 -6.85 -9.26
CA THR A 95 -6.70 -7.05 -9.22
C THR A 95 -7.22 -7.15 -7.79
N ASP A 96 -6.54 -7.90 -6.92
CA ASP A 96 -6.90 -8.02 -5.50
C ASP A 96 -6.80 -6.66 -4.80
N ASP A 97 -5.71 -5.93 -5.00
CA ASP A 97 -5.51 -4.58 -4.44
C ASP A 97 -6.59 -3.60 -4.90
N LEU A 98 -6.97 -3.64 -6.18
CA LEU A 98 -8.05 -2.82 -6.72
C LEU A 98 -9.40 -3.14 -6.04
N LEU A 99 -9.74 -4.42 -5.89
CA LEU A 99 -10.98 -4.85 -5.23
C LEU A 99 -11.01 -4.42 -3.77
N ILE A 100 -9.89 -4.55 -3.04
CA ILE A 100 -9.76 -4.11 -1.65
C ILE A 100 -9.96 -2.59 -1.56
N ASN A 101 -9.28 -1.83 -2.41
CA ASN A 101 -9.39 -0.37 -2.44
C ASN A 101 -10.82 0.10 -2.75
N MET A 102 -11.49 -0.55 -3.71
CA MET A 102 -12.89 -0.25 -4.02
C MET A 102 -13.84 -0.58 -2.86
N LEU A 103 -13.61 -1.70 -2.17
CA LEU A 103 -14.39 -2.08 -0.98
C LEU A 103 -14.26 -1.03 0.14
N ILE A 104 -13.04 -0.59 0.42
CA ILE A 104 -12.73 0.43 1.43
C ILE A 104 -13.37 1.77 1.04
N SER A 105 -13.17 2.22 -0.20
CA SER A 105 -13.70 3.50 -0.70
C SER A 105 -15.22 3.58 -0.61
N ARG A 106 -15.93 2.50 -0.94
CA ARG A 106 -17.41 2.45 -0.78
C ARG A 106 -17.87 2.69 0.63
N LYS A 107 -17.11 2.21 1.64
CA LYS A 107 -17.44 2.39 3.05
C LYS A 107 -17.08 3.79 3.54
N LEU A 108 -15.94 4.32 3.10
CA LEU A 108 -15.51 5.67 3.46
C LEU A 108 -16.42 6.76 2.88
N ASN A 109 -16.94 6.59 1.67
CA ASN A 109 -17.86 7.55 1.05
C ASN A 109 -19.20 7.71 1.81
N THR A 110 -19.51 6.79 2.73
CA THR A 110 -20.67 6.90 3.63
C THR A 110 -20.31 7.46 5.01
N ALA A 111 -19.04 7.77 5.26
CA ALA A 111 -18.58 8.33 6.54
C ALA A 111 -18.93 9.82 6.63
N GLN A 112 -19.33 10.26 7.81
CA GLN A 112 -19.59 11.67 8.06
C GLN A 112 -18.29 12.47 8.07
N VAL A 113 -18.35 13.70 7.54
CA VAL A 113 -17.22 14.64 7.64
C VAL A 113 -17.05 15.05 9.11
N PRO A 114 -15.85 14.95 9.71
CA PRO A 114 -15.63 15.34 11.09
C PRO A 114 -16.00 16.81 11.36
N THR A 115 -16.63 17.06 12.49
CA THR A 115 -16.96 18.43 12.94
C THR A 115 -15.69 19.15 13.43
N PRO A 116 -15.69 20.50 13.50
CA PRO A 116 -14.56 21.25 14.06
C PRO A 116 -14.17 20.78 15.47
N ASP A 117 -15.16 20.50 16.33
CA ASP A 117 -14.92 20.03 17.71
C ASP A 117 -14.24 18.65 17.73
N GLN A 118 -14.69 17.73 16.87
CA GLN A 118 -14.04 16.42 16.72
C GLN A 118 -12.59 16.54 16.27
N ILE A 119 -12.30 17.48 15.36
CA ILE A 119 -10.93 17.75 14.87
C ILE A 119 -10.08 18.29 16.03
N SER A 120 -10.56 19.28 16.77
CA SER A 120 -9.83 19.87 17.91
C SER A 120 -9.60 18.84 19.02
N GLN A 121 -10.57 18.00 19.29
CA GLN A 121 -10.45 16.90 20.27
C GLN A 121 -9.42 15.85 19.81
N PHE A 122 -9.40 15.54 18.50
CA PHE A 122 -8.42 14.65 17.92
C PHE A 122 -6.99 15.21 18.02
N GLU A 123 -6.79 16.47 17.69
CA GLU A 123 -5.50 17.17 17.84
C GLU A 123 -5.01 17.13 19.30
N ALA A 124 -5.90 17.37 20.26
CA ALA A 124 -5.58 17.31 21.69
C ALA A 124 -5.22 15.89 22.17
N SER A 125 -5.80 14.85 21.57
CA SER A 125 -5.52 13.45 21.93
C SER A 125 -4.27 12.88 21.27
N HIS A 126 -3.70 13.56 20.27
CA HIS A 126 -2.50 13.17 19.52
C HIS A 126 -1.39 14.26 19.60
N PRO A 127 -0.92 14.59 20.81
CA PRO A 127 0.08 15.64 20.97
C PRO A 127 1.36 15.40 20.17
N GLU A 128 1.74 14.13 19.97
CA GLU A 128 2.91 13.71 19.19
C GLU A 128 2.88 14.13 17.71
N ALA A 129 1.68 14.35 17.17
CA ALA A 129 1.48 14.76 15.78
C ALA A 129 1.22 16.28 15.65
N PHE A 130 0.90 16.95 16.75
CA PHE A 130 0.45 18.36 16.74
C PHE A 130 1.28 19.23 17.71
N GLY A 131 0.69 19.68 18.81
CA GLY A 131 1.30 20.63 19.72
C GLY A 131 2.53 20.10 20.46
N GLY A 132 2.58 18.82 20.74
CA GLY A 132 3.71 18.13 21.38
C GLY A 132 4.63 17.39 20.40
N ARG A 133 4.49 17.67 19.08
CA ARG A 133 5.35 17.06 18.07
C ARG A 133 6.80 17.43 18.25
N GLU A 134 7.67 16.43 18.13
CA GLU A 134 9.11 16.55 18.28
C GLU A 134 9.84 15.87 17.12
N VAL A 135 11.08 16.26 16.91
CA VAL A 135 12.06 15.47 16.15
C VAL A 135 13.05 14.86 17.14
N TRP A 136 13.10 13.54 17.19
CA TRP A 136 14.03 12.80 18.02
C TRP A 136 15.30 12.47 17.24
N SER A 137 16.46 12.84 17.81
CA SER A 137 17.75 12.33 17.35
C SER A 137 17.98 11.00 18.06
N LEU A 138 18.11 9.92 17.31
CA LEU A 138 18.26 8.56 17.81
C LEU A 138 19.67 8.07 17.54
N SER A 139 20.32 7.51 18.57
CA SER A 139 21.50 6.64 18.40
C SER A 139 21.03 5.18 18.37
N GLN A 140 21.52 4.40 17.41
CA GLN A 140 20.96 3.10 17.08
C GLN A 140 22.03 2.02 16.91
N LEU A 141 21.67 0.78 17.28
CA LEU A 141 22.36 -0.44 16.87
C LEU A 141 21.45 -1.23 15.95
N VAL A 142 21.91 -1.49 14.74
CA VAL A 142 21.22 -2.32 13.73
C VAL A 142 21.89 -3.68 13.66
N TYR A 143 21.14 -4.76 13.86
CA TYR A 143 21.66 -6.12 13.92
C TYR A 143 20.68 -7.15 13.34
N PRO A 144 21.14 -8.33 12.89
CA PRO A 144 20.29 -9.44 12.51
C PRO A 144 19.40 -9.86 13.69
N ARG A 145 18.11 -10.09 13.44
CA ARG A 145 17.17 -10.49 14.50
C ARG A 145 17.59 -11.82 15.13
N PRO A 146 17.87 -11.87 16.47
CA PRO A 146 18.24 -13.11 17.12
C PRO A 146 17.08 -14.12 17.12
N LYS A 147 17.39 -15.38 16.82
CA LYS A 147 16.42 -16.48 16.91
C LYS A 147 16.33 -17.06 18.31
N ASP A 148 17.37 -16.89 19.12
CA ASP A 148 17.46 -17.42 20.50
C ASP A 148 16.60 -16.56 21.44
N PRO A 149 15.57 -17.17 22.09
CA PRO A 149 14.74 -16.47 23.08
C PRO A 149 15.54 -15.92 24.28
N ALA A 150 16.63 -16.60 24.71
CA ALA A 150 17.45 -16.17 25.82
C ALA A 150 18.21 -14.87 25.49
N VAL A 151 18.70 -14.72 24.26
CA VAL A 151 19.32 -13.49 23.78
C VAL A 151 18.27 -12.38 23.72
N ASN A 152 17.09 -12.63 23.17
CA ASN A 152 16.00 -11.64 23.10
C ASN A 152 15.58 -11.17 24.50
N ALA A 153 15.50 -12.06 25.48
CA ALA A 153 15.19 -11.68 26.87
C ALA A 153 16.24 -10.75 27.47
N LYS A 154 17.54 -11.02 27.25
CA LYS A 154 18.64 -10.17 27.70
C LYS A 154 18.61 -8.81 27.00
N LEU A 155 18.36 -8.77 25.70
CA LEU A 155 18.21 -7.53 24.93
C LEU A 155 17.04 -6.68 25.46
N GLY A 156 15.91 -7.30 25.78
CA GLY A 156 14.74 -6.62 26.35
C GLY A 156 14.96 -6.11 27.79
N ALA A 157 15.94 -6.67 28.52
CA ALA A 157 16.28 -6.23 29.88
C ALA A 157 17.35 -5.14 29.91
N ALA A 158 18.06 -4.87 28.80
CA ALA A 158 19.13 -3.91 28.69
C ALA A 158 18.64 -2.49 28.96
N LYS A 159 19.42 -1.70 29.75
CA LYS A 159 19.08 -0.33 30.12
C LYS A 159 19.86 0.74 29.36
N SER A 160 20.79 0.33 28.50
CA SER A 160 21.59 1.23 27.66
C SER A 160 21.95 0.57 26.33
N LEU A 161 22.31 1.37 25.30
CA LEU A 161 22.84 0.83 24.04
C LEU A 161 24.15 0.06 24.22
N ASP A 162 24.96 0.42 25.19
CA ASP A 162 26.22 -0.28 25.48
C ASP A 162 25.95 -1.68 26.04
N GLU A 163 24.95 -1.83 26.91
CA GLU A 163 24.51 -3.15 27.38
C GLU A 163 23.93 -3.99 26.21
N VAL A 164 23.14 -3.39 25.33
CA VAL A 164 22.67 -4.06 24.10
C VAL A 164 23.88 -4.53 23.30
N GLY A 165 24.88 -3.69 23.07
CA GLY A 165 26.11 -4.03 22.36
C GLY A 165 26.88 -5.19 23.02
N GLN A 166 26.98 -5.21 24.35
CA GLN A 166 27.61 -6.29 25.11
C GLN A 166 26.87 -7.62 24.94
N VAL A 167 25.54 -7.61 25.04
CA VAL A 167 24.70 -8.81 24.80
C VAL A 167 24.89 -9.34 23.39
N LEU A 168 24.88 -8.48 22.37
CA LEU A 168 25.09 -8.87 20.98
C LEU A 168 26.48 -9.44 20.76
N THR A 169 27.53 -8.82 21.30
CA THR A 169 28.91 -9.29 21.21
C THR A 169 29.07 -10.66 21.88
N ALA A 170 28.52 -10.84 23.07
CA ALA A 170 28.57 -12.11 23.79
C ALA A 170 27.82 -13.24 23.03
N ALA A 171 26.81 -12.89 22.23
CA ALA A 171 26.06 -13.81 21.38
C ALA A 171 26.71 -14.01 19.98
N GLY A 172 27.86 -13.38 19.69
CA GLY A 172 28.52 -13.43 18.38
C GLY A 172 27.75 -12.73 17.24
N ILE A 173 26.83 -11.83 17.59
CA ILE A 173 25.98 -11.12 16.61
C ILE A 173 26.65 -9.80 16.23
N GLN A 174 26.95 -9.64 14.94
CA GLN A 174 27.50 -8.39 14.41
C GLN A 174 26.44 -7.30 14.36
N PHE A 175 26.81 -6.07 14.69
CA PHE A 175 25.92 -4.91 14.62
C PHE A 175 26.65 -3.70 14.05
N THR A 176 25.86 -2.75 13.52
CA THR A 176 26.36 -1.44 13.06
C THR A 176 25.75 -0.33 13.90
N ARG A 177 26.56 0.69 14.23
CA ARG A 177 26.07 1.93 14.86
C ARG A 177 25.60 2.89 13.76
N SER A 178 24.49 3.57 14.01
CA SER A 178 23.96 4.63 13.14
C SER A 178 23.20 5.66 13.96
N ASP A 179 23.14 6.89 13.45
CA ASP A 179 22.30 7.94 14.02
C ASP A 179 21.17 8.26 13.03
N ARG A 180 19.98 8.54 13.56
CA ARG A 180 18.80 8.85 12.75
C ARG A 180 17.96 9.92 13.42
N LYS A 181 17.38 10.81 12.60
CA LYS A 181 16.32 11.71 13.05
C LYS A 181 14.97 11.10 12.71
N LEU A 182 14.05 11.16 13.64
CA LEU A 182 12.70 10.62 13.52
C LEU A 182 11.70 11.63 14.05
N ASP A 183 10.70 11.92 13.26
CA ASP A 183 9.58 12.81 13.60
C ASP A 183 8.54 12.01 14.40
N THR A 184 8.06 12.53 15.51
CA THR A 184 7.10 11.84 16.37
C THR A 184 5.75 11.62 15.70
N ALA A 185 5.37 12.45 14.74
CA ALA A 185 4.13 12.31 13.97
C ALA A 185 4.04 11.02 13.13
N VAL A 186 5.15 10.28 12.95
CA VAL A 186 5.13 9.00 12.23
C VAL A 186 4.78 7.81 13.12
N PHE A 187 4.81 7.97 14.43
CA PHE A 187 4.48 6.90 15.37
C PHE A 187 2.96 6.73 15.52
N PRO A 188 2.47 5.49 15.54
CA PRO A 188 1.15 5.23 16.12
C PRO A 188 1.10 5.66 17.59
N ASP A 189 -0.01 6.29 18.01
CA ASP A 189 -0.18 6.81 19.36
C ASP A 189 0.20 5.81 20.50
N PRO A 190 -0.20 4.52 20.47
CA PRO A 190 0.21 3.59 21.52
C PRO A 190 1.73 3.38 21.60
N ILE A 191 2.42 3.36 20.46
CA ILE A 191 3.87 3.17 20.39
C ILE A 191 4.59 4.43 20.89
N TYR A 192 4.14 5.60 20.45
CA TYR A 192 4.67 6.87 20.95
C TYR A 192 4.57 6.94 22.48
N LYS A 193 3.38 6.68 23.05
CA LYS A 193 3.16 6.72 24.50
C LYS A 193 4.04 5.75 25.28
N GLN A 194 4.38 4.60 24.72
CA GLN A 194 5.31 3.65 25.34
C GLN A 194 6.74 4.18 25.32
N ILE A 195 7.22 4.65 24.15
CA ILE A 195 8.59 5.14 23.98
C ILE A 195 8.80 6.45 24.76
N ALA A 196 7.81 7.36 24.73
CA ALA A 196 7.91 8.65 25.42
C ALA A 196 8.06 8.54 26.93
N LYS A 197 7.59 7.44 27.53
CA LYS A 197 7.67 7.14 28.96
C LYS A 197 8.98 6.49 29.40
N LEU A 198 9.82 6.07 28.45
CA LEU A 198 11.10 5.44 28.81
C LEU A 198 12.00 6.44 29.53
N PRO A 199 12.73 5.98 30.55
CA PRO A 199 13.78 6.79 31.18
C PRO A 199 14.81 7.27 30.15
N PRO A 200 15.44 8.43 30.37
CA PRO A 200 16.53 8.92 29.53
C PRO A 200 17.63 7.85 29.37
N GLY A 201 18.03 7.56 28.16
CA GLY A 201 19.08 6.57 27.87
C GLY A 201 18.61 5.11 27.81
N GLU A 202 17.35 4.81 28.17
CA GLU A 202 16.81 3.45 28.06
C GLU A 202 16.46 3.13 26.60
N PRO A 203 16.91 1.98 26.06
CA PRO A 203 16.68 1.63 24.67
C PRO A 203 15.27 1.05 24.44
N PHE A 204 14.73 1.30 23.26
CA PHE A 204 13.60 0.56 22.71
C PHE A 204 14.03 -0.22 21.47
N ILE A 205 13.44 -1.40 21.26
CA ILE A 205 13.79 -2.30 20.18
C ILE A 205 12.63 -2.43 19.19
N ALA A 206 12.91 -2.10 17.94
CA ALA A 206 11.99 -2.33 16.82
C ALA A 206 12.44 -3.58 16.06
N ASN A 207 11.55 -4.57 15.93
CA ASN A 207 11.82 -5.82 15.22
C ASN A 207 11.23 -5.74 13.81
N GLY A 208 12.09 -5.87 12.78
CA GLY A 208 11.71 -6.12 11.41
C GLY A 208 11.72 -7.62 11.07
N PRO A 209 11.47 -7.99 9.80
CA PRO A 209 11.49 -9.39 9.36
C PRO A 209 12.84 -10.07 9.62
N ASP A 210 13.95 -9.46 9.18
CA ASP A 210 15.30 -10.02 9.21
C ASP A 210 16.23 -9.29 10.17
N LYS A 211 15.93 -8.04 10.50
CA LYS A 211 16.78 -7.17 11.33
C LYS A 211 16.00 -6.59 12.48
N ALA A 212 16.69 -6.32 13.56
CA ALA A 212 16.20 -5.54 14.68
C ALA A 212 17.04 -4.27 14.85
N VAL A 213 16.44 -3.24 15.43
CA VAL A 213 17.07 -1.95 15.70
C VAL A 213 16.81 -1.58 17.15
N ALA A 214 17.86 -1.52 17.93
CA ALA A 214 17.81 -0.93 19.28
C ALA A 214 18.12 0.55 19.15
N SER A 215 17.29 1.40 19.73
CA SER A 215 17.39 2.86 19.61
C SER A 215 17.31 3.53 20.98
N VAL A 216 18.10 4.57 21.19
CA VAL A 216 18.01 5.47 22.34
C VAL A 216 17.73 6.88 21.83
N ILE A 217 16.87 7.61 22.54
CA ILE A 217 16.64 9.03 22.26
C ILE A 217 17.81 9.82 22.87
N ALA A 218 18.71 10.30 21.99
CA ALA A 218 19.85 11.13 22.38
C ALA A 218 19.43 12.59 22.59
N GLN A 219 18.48 13.09 21.77
CA GLN A 219 17.98 14.46 21.87
C GLN A 219 16.52 14.53 21.40
N ARG A 220 15.75 15.40 22.06
CA ARG A 220 14.39 15.78 21.67
C ARG A 220 14.38 17.24 21.22
N THR A 221 13.88 17.53 20.05
CA THR A 221 13.78 18.90 19.51
C THR A 221 12.32 19.20 19.24
N PRO A 222 11.69 20.16 19.92
CA PRO A 222 10.32 20.56 19.65
C PRO A 222 10.12 20.96 18.18
N ASN A 223 9.07 20.47 17.57
CA ASN A 223 8.69 20.76 16.18
C ASN A 223 7.16 20.78 16.06
N PRO A 224 6.44 21.66 16.77
CA PRO A 224 5.00 21.68 16.77
C PRO A 224 4.46 21.92 15.36
N THR A 225 3.36 21.23 15.03
CA THR A 225 2.69 21.44 13.73
C THR A 225 2.12 22.87 13.67
N PRO A 226 2.46 23.66 12.64
CA PRO A 226 1.93 25.00 12.48
C PRO A 226 0.39 25.00 12.46
N PRO A 227 -0.29 26.01 13.08
CA PRO A 227 -1.75 26.02 13.21
C PRO A 227 -2.49 25.91 11.88
N GLU A 228 -1.97 26.52 10.80
CA GLU A 228 -2.55 26.44 9.46
C GLU A 228 -2.45 25.04 8.83
N GLN A 229 -1.52 24.19 9.31
CA GLN A 229 -1.32 22.83 8.86
C GLN A 229 -1.99 21.80 9.77
N ALA A 230 -2.33 22.17 11.01
CA ALA A 230 -2.87 21.26 12.01
C ALA A 230 -4.18 20.62 11.55
N ARG A 231 -5.14 21.43 11.11
CA ARG A 231 -6.45 20.94 10.65
C ARG A 231 -6.37 19.99 9.43
N PRO A 232 -5.67 20.32 8.32
CA PRO A 232 -5.47 19.38 7.21
C PRO A 232 -4.76 18.08 7.63
N ALA A 233 -3.75 18.19 8.50
CA ALA A 233 -3.02 17.04 9.04
C ALA A 233 -3.93 16.14 9.89
N ALA A 234 -4.75 16.75 10.77
CA ALA A 234 -5.72 16.02 11.59
C ALA A 234 -6.74 15.26 10.74
N LEU A 235 -7.33 15.90 9.73
CA LEU A 235 -8.26 15.24 8.81
C LEU A 235 -7.62 14.05 8.09
N ASN A 236 -6.38 14.19 7.62
CA ASN A 236 -5.65 13.11 6.97
C ASN A 236 -5.34 11.96 7.94
N LEU A 237 -4.95 12.26 9.17
CA LEU A 237 -4.66 11.26 10.19
C LEU A 237 -5.93 10.52 10.63
N MET A 238 -7.01 11.25 10.93
CA MET A 238 -8.33 10.69 11.24
C MET A 238 -8.81 9.75 10.13
N LYS A 239 -8.67 10.16 8.87
CA LYS A 239 -9.05 9.32 7.72
C LYS A 239 -8.22 8.04 7.67
N ARG A 240 -6.91 8.10 7.90
CA ARG A 240 -6.04 6.91 7.93
C ARG A 240 -6.41 5.97 9.07
N GLU A 241 -6.67 6.49 10.27
CA GLU A 241 -7.10 5.68 11.40
C GLU A 241 -8.46 5.02 11.16
N GLN A 242 -9.41 5.77 10.61
CA GLN A 242 -10.72 5.23 10.23
C GLN A 242 -10.60 4.10 9.20
N VAL A 243 -9.73 4.25 8.20
CA VAL A 243 -9.43 3.19 7.22
C VAL A 243 -8.86 1.96 7.91
N ASN A 244 -7.84 2.16 8.76
CA ASN A 244 -7.18 1.06 9.47
C ASN A 244 -8.18 0.32 10.38
N GLN A 245 -8.98 1.05 11.14
CA GLN A 245 -10.01 0.47 12.01
C GLN A 245 -11.03 -0.32 11.20
N LEU A 246 -11.53 0.25 10.10
CA LEU A 246 -12.47 -0.42 9.20
C LEU A 246 -11.90 -1.74 8.67
N ILE A 247 -10.64 -1.74 8.25
CA ILE A 247 -9.96 -2.95 7.75
C ILE A 247 -9.84 -3.99 8.86
N GLN A 248 -9.39 -3.59 10.06
CA GLN A 248 -9.21 -4.51 11.19
C GLN A 248 -10.53 -5.14 11.62
N ASP A 249 -11.59 -4.34 11.78
CA ASP A 249 -12.91 -4.83 12.16
C ASP A 249 -13.48 -5.78 11.09
N ARG A 250 -13.29 -5.44 9.81
CA ARG A 250 -13.74 -6.29 8.71
C ARG A 250 -12.99 -7.61 8.67
N LEU A 251 -11.66 -7.57 8.80
CA LEU A 251 -10.82 -8.78 8.85
C LEU A 251 -11.17 -9.67 10.04
N LYS A 252 -11.41 -9.09 11.23
CA LYS A 252 -11.85 -9.83 12.41
C LYS A 252 -13.15 -10.60 12.13
N GLY A 253 -14.15 -9.92 11.55
CA GLY A 253 -15.41 -10.57 11.18
C GLY A 253 -15.27 -11.64 10.12
N LEU A 254 -14.48 -11.38 9.07
CA LEU A 254 -14.23 -12.35 8.00
C LEU A 254 -13.47 -13.58 8.51
N ARG A 255 -12.45 -13.39 9.34
CA ARG A 255 -11.67 -14.51 9.93
C ARG A 255 -12.51 -15.40 10.84
N ALA A 256 -13.51 -14.83 11.56
CA ALA A 256 -14.38 -15.58 12.45
C ALA A 256 -15.28 -16.59 11.69
N THR A 257 -15.55 -16.36 10.41
CA THR A 257 -16.43 -17.21 9.58
C THR A 257 -15.69 -17.96 8.48
N ALA A 258 -14.41 -17.62 8.23
CA ALA A 258 -13.62 -18.25 7.18
C ALA A 258 -13.07 -19.61 7.62
N LYS A 259 -13.12 -20.60 6.71
CA LYS A 259 -12.37 -21.84 6.86
C LYS A 259 -10.96 -21.59 6.32
N ILE A 260 -9.97 -21.52 7.22
CA ILE A 260 -8.57 -21.27 6.86
C ILE A 260 -7.78 -22.53 7.20
N GLU A 261 -7.18 -23.14 6.19
CA GLU A 261 -6.33 -24.31 6.33
C GLU A 261 -4.91 -23.94 5.91
N TYR A 262 -3.94 -24.17 6.80
CA TYR A 262 -2.54 -23.94 6.52
C TYR A 262 -1.85 -25.27 6.17
N GLN A 263 -1.00 -25.25 5.16
CA GLN A 263 -0.15 -26.38 4.87
C GLN A 263 0.94 -26.53 5.95
N PRO A 264 1.47 -27.74 6.19
CA PRO A 264 2.54 -27.95 7.17
C PRO A 264 3.73 -27.00 6.95
N GLY A 265 4.14 -26.29 8.00
CA GLY A 265 5.24 -25.33 7.98
C GLY A 265 4.89 -23.89 7.52
N PHE A 266 3.63 -23.61 7.15
CA PHE A 266 3.20 -22.28 6.66
C PHE A 266 2.19 -21.56 7.56
N GLY A 267 1.77 -22.15 8.66
CA GLY A 267 0.87 -21.53 9.64
C GLY A 267 1.55 -20.44 10.45
N PRO A 268 0.75 -19.59 11.17
CA PRO A 268 1.30 -18.61 12.11
C PRO A 268 2.16 -19.29 13.18
N VAL A 269 3.29 -18.68 13.51
CA VAL A 269 4.16 -19.18 14.58
C VAL A 269 3.43 -19.01 15.91
N GLY A 270 3.07 -20.12 16.59
CA GLY A 270 2.48 -20.09 17.94
C GLY A 270 0.99 -20.46 18.03
N GLN A 271 0.42 -21.16 17.03
CA GLN A 271 -0.84 -21.91 17.17
C GLN A 271 -0.59 -23.40 17.18
#